data_df848abaae57660914b0a7f4df66967e
#
_entry.id   df848abaae57660914b0a7f4df66967e
#
_cell.length_a   1.000
_cell.length_b   1.000
_cell.length_c   1.000
_cell.angle_alpha   90.00
_cell.angle_beta   90.00
_cell.angle_gamma   90.00
#
_symmetry.space_group_name_H-M   'P 1'
#
loop_
_entity.id
_entity.type
_entity.pdbx_description
1 polymer ?
#
loop_
_entity_poly.entity_id
_entity_poly.type
_entity_poly.pdbx_seq_one_letter_code
_entity_poly.pdbx_strand_id
1 'polypeptide(L)'
;LRDHAEKKNISLDYCGIPINIQGVRHVLYEMLYNIADNAVRYTNPGGHIHIYVGRKGDHPFYRVEDDGIGIPKSEQKRIFERFYRVDKSHSRQTGGTGLGLSIVKHGATLHHAQINVDSDLGKGTKMELLF
;
A
#
# COMPACT_ATOMS: atom_id res chain seq x y z
N LEU A 1 -12.87 -3.46 -1.15
CA LEU A 1 -11.73 -2.97 -1.96
C LEU A 1 -11.72 -3.56 -3.36
N ARG A 2 -12.07 -4.85 -3.48
CA ARG A 2 -12.20 -5.50 -4.79
C ARG A 2 -13.20 -4.76 -5.69
N ASP A 3 -14.28 -4.24 -5.10
CA ASP A 3 -15.28 -3.46 -5.84
C ASP A 3 -14.67 -2.19 -6.45
N HIS A 4 -13.79 -1.52 -5.72
CA HIS A 4 -13.11 -0.31 -6.22
C HIS A 4 -12.18 -0.65 -7.37
N ALA A 5 -11.48 -1.79 -7.29
CA ALA A 5 -10.62 -2.25 -8.37
C ALA A 5 -11.45 -2.58 -9.62
N GLU A 6 -12.58 -3.26 -9.45
CA GLU A 6 -13.46 -3.61 -10.56
C GLU A 6 -14.00 -2.36 -11.27
N LYS A 7 -14.40 -1.33 -10.50
CA LYS A 7 -14.89 -0.07 -11.09
C LYS A 7 -13.85 0.62 -11.95
N LYS A 8 -12.56 0.47 -11.64
CA LYS A 8 -11.45 1.01 -12.42
C LYS A 8 -10.92 0.04 -13.46
N ASN A 9 -11.53 -1.13 -13.58
CA ASN A 9 -11.07 -2.18 -14.48
C ASN A 9 -9.61 -2.58 -14.19
N ILE A 10 -9.29 -2.72 -12.91
CA ILE A 10 -7.97 -3.13 -12.43
C ILE A 10 -8.01 -4.61 -12.08
N SER A 11 -7.00 -5.34 -12.54
CA SER A 11 -6.82 -6.75 -12.17
C SER A 11 -6.16 -6.83 -10.79
N LEU A 12 -6.82 -7.49 -9.85
CA LEU A 12 -6.34 -7.63 -8.47
C LEU A 12 -6.14 -9.11 -8.16
N ASP A 13 -4.89 -9.52 -7.98
CA ASP A 13 -4.52 -10.89 -7.66
C ASP A 13 -3.95 -10.99 -6.26
N TYR A 14 -4.24 -12.10 -5.60
CA TYR A 14 -3.75 -12.38 -4.27
C TYR A 14 -3.02 -13.72 -4.26
N CYS A 15 -1.86 -13.75 -3.62
CA CYS A 15 -1.06 -14.97 -3.46
C CYS A 15 -0.48 -14.98 -2.04
N GLY A 16 -0.70 -16.05 -1.30
CA GLY A 16 -0.15 -16.09 0.04
C GLY A 16 -0.48 -17.34 0.82
N ILE A 17 0.09 -17.40 2.01
CA ILE A 17 -0.11 -18.48 2.97
C ILE A 17 -0.72 -17.88 4.25
N PRO A 18 -1.49 -18.67 5.02
CA PRO A 18 -2.00 -18.23 6.30
C PRO A 18 -0.84 -17.94 7.26
N ILE A 19 -0.86 -16.77 7.89
CA ILE A 19 0.17 -16.35 8.83
C ILE A 19 -0.51 -15.71 10.04
N ASN A 20 -0.03 -16.07 11.23
CA ASN A 20 -0.49 -15.47 12.47
C ASN A 20 0.51 -14.41 12.92
N ILE A 21 0.00 -13.22 13.25
CA ILE A 21 0.79 -12.11 13.75
C ILE A 21 0.17 -11.66 15.08
N GLN A 22 1.01 -11.53 16.10
CA GLN A 22 0.56 -10.91 17.35
C GLN A 22 0.45 -9.40 17.17
N GLY A 23 -0.73 -8.85 17.51
CA GLY A 23 -0.91 -7.43 17.38
C GLY A 23 -2.35 -7.01 17.62
N VAL A 24 -2.62 -5.73 17.35
CA VAL A 24 -3.94 -5.15 17.49
C VAL A 24 -4.69 -5.35 16.17
N ARG A 25 -5.72 -6.20 16.22
CA ARG A 25 -6.41 -6.67 15.02
C ARG A 25 -6.90 -5.55 14.11
N HIS A 26 -7.60 -4.56 14.65
CA HIS A 26 -8.15 -3.49 13.81
C HIS A 26 -7.06 -2.58 13.26
N VAL A 27 -5.94 -2.40 13.97
CA VAL A 27 -4.81 -1.62 13.48
C VAL A 27 -4.13 -2.36 12.33
N LEU A 28 -3.91 -3.67 12.48
CA LEU A 28 -3.36 -4.49 11.40
C LEU A 28 -4.26 -4.44 10.17
N TYR A 29 -5.57 -4.57 10.35
CA TYR A 29 -6.53 -4.49 9.26
C TYR A 29 -6.40 -3.16 8.52
N GLU A 30 -6.35 -2.05 9.26
CA GLU A 30 -6.24 -0.72 8.63
C GLU A 30 -4.92 -0.54 7.89
N MET A 31 -3.81 -1.09 8.43
CA MET A 31 -2.53 -1.02 7.72
C MET A 31 -2.62 -1.72 6.36
N LEU A 32 -3.10 -2.96 6.36
CA LEU A 32 -3.19 -3.76 5.14
C LEU A 32 -4.17 -3.12 4.15
N TYR A 33 -5.31 -2.68 4.63
CA TYR A 33 -6.32 -2.03 3.80
C TYR A 33 -5.78 -0.76 3.16
N ASN A 34 -5.14 0.11 3.94
CA ASN A 34 -4.67 1.39 3.42
C ASN A 34 -3.57 1.24 2.37
N ILE A 35 -2.69 0.25 2.53
CA ILE A 35 -1.67 -0.02 1.50
C ILE A 35 -2.34 -0.48 0.21
N ALA A 36 -3.28 -1.41 0.30
CA ALA A 36 -3.98 -1.92 -0.88
C ALA A 36 -4.86 -0.86 -1.53
N ASP A 37 -5.57 -0.07 -0.72
CA ASP A 37 -6.40 1.02 -1.21
C ASP A 37 -5.57 2.07 -1.95
N ASN A 38 -4.39 2.39 -1.41
CA ASN A 38 -3.47 3.32 -2.05
C ASN A 38 -3.05 2.80 -3.43
N ALA A 39 -2.77 1.50 -3.55
CA ALA A 39 -2.43 0.90 -4.84
C ALA A 39 -3.58 1.04 -5.84
N VAL A 40 -4.82 0.79 -5.40
CA VAL A 40 -6.00 0.95 -6.28
C VAL A 40 -6.15 2.38 -6.75
N ARG A 41 -5.96 3.36 -5.84
CA ARG A 41 -6.12 4.77 -6.19
C ARG A 41 -5.11 5.24 -7.23
N TYR A 42 -3.88 4.74 -7.17
CA TYR A 42 -2.78 5.23 -8.01
C TYR A 42 -2.41 4.27 -9.14
N THR A 43 -3.21 3.24 -9.37
CA THR A 43 -3.07 2.39 -10.56
C THR A 43 -4.08 2.86 -11.60
N ASN A 44 -3.61 3.02 -12.84
CA ASN A 44 -4.47 3.47 -13.93
C ASN A 44 -5.50 2.40 -14.32
N PRO A 45 -6.66 2.78 -14.88
CA PRO A 45 -7.61 1.80 -15.40
C PRO A 45 -6.93 0.84 -16.37
N GLY A 46 -7.21 -0.45 -16.22
CA GLY A 46 -6.57 -1.51 -17.00
C GLY A 46 -5.28 -2.02 -16.40
N GLY A 47 -4.81 -1.44 -15.27
CA GLY A 47 -3.59 -1.85 -14.61
C GLY A 47 -3.72 -3.12 -13.77
N HIS A 48 -2.64 -3.46 -13.07
CA HIS A 48 -2.54 -4.70 -12.31
C HIS A 48 -2.02 -4.45 -10.91
N ILE A 49 -2.58 -5.18 -9.93
CA ILE A 49 -2.14 -5.16 -8.54
C ILE A 49 -1.97 -6.60 -8.09
N HIS A 50 -0.84 -6.89 -7.44
CA HIS A 50 -0.56 -8.19 -6.85
C HIS A 50 -0.30 -8.04 -5.37
N ILE A 51 -0.99 -8.83 -4.54
CA ILE A 51 -0.84 -8.84 -3.10
C ILE A 51 -0.20 -10.15 -2.68
N TYR A 52 0.88 -10.07 -1.91
CA TYR A 52 1.63 -11.23 -1.44
C TYR A 52 1.67 -11.24 0.08
N VAL A 53 1.40 -12.40 0.66
CA VAL A 53 1.57 -12.64 2.10
C VAL A 53 2.44 -13.86 2.28
N GLY A 54 3.49 -13.75 3.06
CA GLY A 54 4.43 -14.85 3.25
C GLY A 54 5.38 -14.59 4.41
N ARG A 55 6.51 -15.28 4.39
CA ARG A 55 7.59 -15.13 5.37
C ARG A 55 8.92 -14.97 4.67
N LYS A 56 9.76 -14.10 5.26
CA LYS A 56 11.18 -14.01 4.93
C LYS A 56 11.92 -14.48 6.19
N GLY A 57 12.37 -15.73 6.19
CA GLY A 57 12.88 -16.33 7.41
C GLY A 57 11.80 -16.39 8.48
N ASP A 58 12.06 -15.79 9.64
CA ASP A 58 11.10 -15.72 10.74
C ASP A 58 10.19 -14.50 10.70
N HIS A 59 10.31 -13.69 9.64
CA HIS A 59 9.58 -12.43 9.55
C HIS A 59 8.40 -12.54 8.60
N PRO A 60 7.16 -12.48 9.09
CA PRO A 60 6.00 -12.36 8.22
C PRO A 60 6.07 -11.08 7.40
N PHE A 61 5.59 -11.13 6.16
CA PHE A 61 5.53 -9.93 5.32
C PHE A 61 4.20 -9.84 4.59
N TYR A 62 3.82 -8.61 4.29
CA TYR A 62 2.70 -8.27 3.42
C TYR A 62 3.22 -7.27 2.40
N ARG A 63 3.05 -7.59 1.12
CA ARG A 63 3.57 -6.75 0.05
C ARG A 63 2.50 -6.53 -1.01
N VAL A 64 2.35 -5.29 -1.44
CA VAL A 64 1.47 -4.91 -2.54
C VAL A 64 2.32 -4.33 -3.67
N GLU A 65 2.18 -4.91 -4.85
CA GLU A 65 2.87 -4.46 -6.06
C GLU A 65 1.85 -3.98 -7.07
N ASP A 66 2.06 -2.77 -7.60
CA ASP A 66 1.21 -2.23 -8.65
C ASP A 66 2.05 -1.72 -9.82
N ASP A 67 1.43 -1.63 -11.00
CA ASP A 67 2.03 -1.06 -12.18
C ASP A 67 1.50 0.35 -12.47
N GLY A 68 1.19 1.09 -11.41
CA GLY A 68 0.62 2.42 -11.50
C GLY A 68 1.62 3.53 -11.80
N ILE A 69 1.28 4.73 -11.36
CA ILE A 69 2.05 5.94 -11.70
C ILE A 69 3.43 6.00 -11.03
N GLY A 70 3.64 5.24 -9.97
CA GLY A 70 4.89 5.28 -9.22
C GLY A 70 5.01 6.51 -8.35
N ILE A 71 6.10 6.57 -7.58
CA ILE A 71 6.36 7.67 -6.64
C ILE A 71 7.77 8.19 -6.91
N PRO A 72 7.93 9.50 -7.17
CA PRO A 72 9.29 10.07 -7.34
C PRO A 72 10.13 9.82 -6.10
N LYS A 73 11.40 9.50 -6.28
CA LYS A 73 12.29 9.17 -5.15
C LYS A 73 12.38 10.30 -4.14
N SER A 74 12.31 11.54 -4.60
CA SER A 74 12.35 12.72 -3.72
C SER A 74 11.15 12.80 -2.78
N GLU A 75 10.05 12.11 -3.11
CA GLU A 75 8.80 12.16 -2.34
C GLU A 75 8.59 10.94 -1.44
N GLN A 76 9.36 9.88 -1.63
CA GLN A 76 9.09 8.60 -0.97
C GLN A 76 9.17 8.64 0.55
N LYS A 77 9.96 9.54 1.13
CA LYS A 77 10.03 9.71 2.58
C LYS A 77 8.85 10.50 3.12
N ARG A 78 8.23 11.34 2.29
CA ARG A 78 7.16 12.24 2.71
C ARG A 78 5.77 11.64 2.58
N ILE A 79 5.60 10.56 1.83
CA ILE A 79 4.27 9.99 1.58
C ILE A 79 3.58 9.50 2.86
N PHE A 80 4.32 9.29 3.95
CA PHE A 80 3.77 8.87 5.23
C PHE A 80 3.40 10.04 6.15
N GLU A 81 3.67 11.27 5.74
CA GLU A 81 3.26 12.45 6.48
C GLU A 81 1.76 12.68 6.36
N ARG A 82 1.14 13.12 7.45
CA ARG A 82 -0.30 13.39 7.44
C ARG A 82 -0.61 14.48 6.43
N PHE A 83 -1.66 14.25 5.63
CA PHE A 83 -2.16 15.18 4.60
C PHE A 83 -1.20 15.44 3.45
N TYR A 84 -0.03 14.78 3.40
CA TYR A 84 0.88 14.94 2.29
C TYR A 84 0.37 14.19 1.06
N ARG A 85 0.46 14.81 -0.11
CA ARG A 85 0.07 14.21 -1.39
C ARG A 85 1.12 14.57 -2.43
N VAL A 86 1.53 13.57 -3.20
CA VAL A 86 2.50 13.76 -4.29
C VAL A 86 1.88 14.56 -5.43
N ASP A 87 0.63 14.24 -5.79
CA ASP A 87 -0.11 14.90 -6.86
C ASP A 87 -1.49 15.26 -6.32
N LYS A 88 -1.68 16.56 -6.01
CA LYS A 88 -2.93 17.06 -5.45
C LYS A 88 -4.10 16.95 -6.42
N SER A 89 -3.86 17.16 -7.73
CA SER A 89 -4.90 17.01 -8.74
C SER A 89 -5.35 15.56 -8.85
N HIS A 90 -4.39 14.64 -8.90
CA HIS A 90 -4.68 13.21 -8.95
C HIS A 90 -5.42 12.77 -7.68
N SER A 91 -5.00 13.26 -6.52
CA SER A 91 -5.64 12.94 -5.25
C SER A 91 -7.08 13.40 -5.18
N ARG A 92 -7.41 14.54 -5.78
CA ARG A 92 -8.79 15.01 -5.87
C ARG A 92 -9.64 14.03 -6.67
N GLN A 93 -9.14 13.55 -7.79
CA GLN A 93 -9.84 12.60 -8.65
C GLN A 93 -10.06 11.26 -7.92
N THR A 94 -9.09 10.85 -7.12
CA THR A 94 -9.17 9.58 -6.40
C THR A 94 -9.91 9.69 -5.08
N GLY A 95 -10.17 10.90 -4.59
CA GLY A 95 -10.83 11.11 -3.30
C GLY A 95 -9.94 10.86 -2.09
N GLY A 96 -8.62 10.81 -2.29
CA GLY A 96 -7.69 10.57 -1.19
C GLY A 96 -7.59 11.71 -0.20
N THR A 97 -7.46 11.40 1.10
CA THR A 97 -7.37 12.40 2.17
C THR A 97 -5.94 12.73 2.58
N GLY A 98 -4.97 11.90 2.20
CA GLY A 98 -3.59 12.04 2.65
C GLY A 98 -3.35 11.47 4.05
N LEU A 99 -4.30 10.72 4.60
CA LEU A 99 -4.17 10.11 5.94
C LEU A 99 -3.81 8.64 5.93
N GLY A 100 -4.12 7.92 4.84
CA GLY A 100 -3.99 6.46 4.78
C GLY A 100 -2.59 5.95 5.11
N LEU A 101 -1.55 6.52 4.49
CA LEU A 101 -0.18 6.06 4.72
C LEU A 101 0.37 6.51 6.08
N SER A 102 -0.12 7.60 6.65
CA SER A 102 0.27 7.97 8.03
C SER A 102 -0.28 6.96 9.03
N ILE A 103 -1.47 6.41 8.78
CA ILE A 103 -2.04 5.33 9.58
C ILE A 103 -1.15 4.09 9.49
N VAL A 104 -0.68 3.76 8.28
CA VAL A 104 0.23 2.63 8.07
C VAL A 104 1.52 2.82 8.88
N LYS A 105 2.11 4.00 8.84
CA LYS A 105 3.34 4.27 9.58
C LYS A 105 3.14 4.16 11.08
N HIS A 106 2.06 4.71 11.60
CA HIS A 106 1.73 4.62 13.03
C HIS A 106 1.54 3.15 13.45
N GLY A 107 0.78 2.38 12.67
CA GLY A 107 0.57 0.97 12.94
C GLY A 107 1.86 0.15 12.87
N ALA A 108 2.73 0.45 11.90
CA ALA A 108 4.03 -0.22 11.78
C ALA A 108 4.89 0.04 13.02
N THR A 109 4.94 1.27 13.49
CA THR A 109 5.68 1.62 14.70
C THR A 109 5.14 0.85 15.91
N LEU A 110 3.83 0.79 16.04
CA LEU A 110 3.17 0.06 17.15
C LEU A 110 3.52 -1.44 17.14
N HIS A 111 3.65 -2.03 15.96
CA HIS A 111 3.92 -3.46 15.78
C HIS A 111 5.39 -3.79 15.56
N HIS A 112 6.28 -2.79 15.66
CA HIS A 112 7.72 -2.96 15.37
C HIS A 112 7.98 -3.49 13.98
N ALA A 113 7.11 -3.14 13.03
CA ALA A 113 7.25 -3.54 11.63
C ALA A 113 8.06 -2.53 10.84
N GLN A 114 8.74 -3.01 9.82
CA GLN A 114 9.50 -2.19 8.89
C GLN A 114 8.65 -1.96 7.65
N ILE A 115 8.67 -0.74 7.13
CA ILE A 115 8.00 -0.40 5.86
C ILE A 115 9.08 -0.22 4.80
N ASN A 116 8.96 -0.96 3.70
CA ASN A 116 9.88 -0.84 2.56
C ASN A 116 9.11 -0.36 1.35
N VAL A 117 9.62 0.68 0.68
CA VAL A 117 9.03 1.24 -0.53
C VAL A 117 10.04 1.13 -1.64
N ASP A 118 9.66 0.49 -2.74
CA ASP A 118 10.46 0.41 -3.95
C ASP A 118 9.58 0.89 -5.10
N SER A 119 9.88 2.06 -5.63
CA SER A 119 9.05 2.70 -6.64
C SER A 119 9.90 3.56 -7.56
N ASP A 120 9.50 3.59 -8.82
CA ASP A 120 10.03 4.50 -9.83
C ASP A 120 8.86 5.15 -10.55
N LEU A 121 8.96 6.44 -10.80
CA LEU A 121 7.92 7.18 -11.50
C LEU A 121 7.66 6.55 -12.88
N GLY A 122 6.41 6.25 -13.16
CA GLY A 122 5.98 5.61 -14.39
C GLY A 122 6.12 4.10 -14.43
N LYS A 123 6.65 3.48 -13.38
CA LYS A 123 6.88 2.03 -13.36
C LYS A 123 6.11 1.30 -12.26
N GLY A 124 5.41 2.03 -11.40
CA GLY A 124 4.64 1.43 -10.34
C GLY A 124 5.35 1.41 -9.00
N THR A 125 4.75 0.73 -8.04
CA THR A 125 5.20 0.75 -6.65
C THR A 125 5.13 -0.64 -6.03
N LYS A 126 6.14 -0.99 -5.25
CA LYS A 126 6.12 -2.13 -4.33
C LYS A 126 6.20 -1.57 -2.92
N MET A 127 5.19 -1.87 -2.11
CA MET A 127 5.17 -1.43 -0.72
C MET A 127 5.02 -2.65 0.17
N GLU A 128 5.93 -2.82 1.12
CA GLU A 128 6.01 -4.01 1.94
C GLU A 128 6.05 -3.67 3.42
N LEU A 129 5.27 -4.41 4.20
CA LEU A 129 5.38 -4.45 5.66
C LEU A 129 6.11 -5.73 6.03
N LEU A 130 7.19 -5.59 6.80
CA LEU A 130 7.98 -6.70 7.29
C LEU A 130 7.89 -6.72 8.82
N PHE A 131 7.27 -7.77 9.34
CA PHE A 131 7.04 -7.91 10.79
C PHE A 131 8.16 -8.69 11.52
#